data_7fecf39c5cdcd0e3e485f99781b803c7
#
_entry.id   7fecf39c5cdcd0e3e485f99781b803c7
#
_cell.length_a   1.000
_cell.length_b   1.000
_cell.length_c   1.000
_cell.angle_alpha   90.00
_cell.angle_beta   90.00
_cell.angle_gamma   90.00
#
_symmetry.space_group_name_H-M   'P 1'
#
loop_
_entity.id
_entity.type
_entity.pdbx_description
1 polymer ?
#
loop_
_entity_poly.entity_id
_entity_poly.type
_entity_poly.pdbx_seq_one_letter_code
_entity_poly.pdbx_strand_id
1 'polypeptide(L)' 'YENALFKELNSLRKEISKKENIAPYIIFSDMTLIEMAEKKPTNRWEMLKIKGIGNQKFTNYGERFLERINAYNMEEKK' A
#
# COMPACT_ATOMS: atom_id res chain seq x y z
N TYR A 1 13.52 -4.28 -6.03
CA TYR A 1 13.35 -3.69 -4.71
C TYR A 1 13.06 -4.78 -3.68
N GLU A 2 13.91 -4.90 -2.67
CA GLU A 2 13.90 -6.03 -1.74
C GLU A 2 13.42 -5.74 -0.32
N ASN A 3 12.56 -4.79 -0.15
CA ASN A 3 11.99 -4.45 1.14
C ASN A 3 10.87 -5.45 1.51
N ALA A 4 10.89 -6.00 2.73
CA ALA A 4 9.90 -6.97 3.17
C ALA A 4 8.48 -6.41 3.13
N LEU A 5 8.31 -5.18 3.56
CA LEU A 5 6.98 -4.55 3.50
C LEU A 5 6.54 -4.34 2.06
N PHE A 6 7.46 -3.94 1.18
CA PHE A 6 7.13 -3.82 -0.24
C PHE A 6 6.58 -5.13 -0.80
N LYS A 7 7.22 -6.25 -0.44
CA LYS A 7 6.75 -7.55 -0.91
C LYS A 7 5.33 -7.85 -0.44
N GLU A 8 5.01 -7.50 0.80
CA GLU A 8 3.65 -7.69 1.30
C GLU A 8 2.66 -6.79 0.59
N LEU A 9 3.02 -5.53 0.35
CA LEU A 9 2.15 -4.60 -0.36
C LEU A 9 1.95 -5.03 -1.81
N ASN A 10 2.99 -5.54 -2.43
CA ASN A 10 2.91 -6.05 -3.79
C ASN A 10 1.98 -7.27 -3.88
N SER A 11 2.06 -8.17 -2.89
CA SER A 11 1.16 -9.32 -2.82
C SER A 11 -0.29 -8.88 -2.65
N LEU A 12 -0.54 -7.90 -1.80
CA LEU A 12 -1.88 -7.35 -1.61
C LEU A 12 -2.40 -6.73 -2.90
N ARG A 13 -1.56 -5.97 -3.59
CA ARG A 13 -1.93 -5.38 -4.87
C ARG A 13 -2.32 -6.47 -5.88
N LYS A 14 -1.57 -7.56 -5.93
CA LYS A 14 -1.88 -8.67 -6.83
C LYS A 14 -3.21 -9.33 -6.50
N GLU A 15 -3.49 -9.51 -5.21
CA GLU A 15 -4.77 -10.08 -4.78
C GLU A 15 -5.95 -9.22 -5.23
N ILE A 16 -5.86 -7.92 -5.01
CA ILE A 16 -6.91 -7.00 -5.42
C ILE A 16 -7.05 -6.98 -6.94
N SER A 17 -5.93 -6.95 -7.64
CA SER A 17 -5.89 -6.97 -9.09
C SER A 17 -6.65 -8.17 -9.66
N LYS A 18 -6.41 -9.36 -9.13
CA LYS A 18 -7.08 -10.56 -9.56
C LYS A 18 -8.56 -10.54 -9.21
N LYS A 19 -8.88 -10.13 -8.00
CA LYS A 19 -10.26 -10.12 -7.52
C LYS A 19 -11.13 -9.17 -8.33
N GLU A 20 -10.60 -8.00 -8.66
CA GLU A 20 -11.36 -6.98 -9.37
C GLU A 20 -11.12 -7.00 -10.88
N ASN A 21 -10.26 -7.88 -11.34
CA ASN A 21 -9.94 -8.04 -12.75
C ASN A 21 -9.46 -6.74 -13.40
N ILE A 22 -8.52 -6.07 -12.73
CA ILE A 22 -7.89 -4.85 -13.22
C ILE A 22 -6.38 -4.99 -13.15
N ALA A 23 -5.66 -4.19 -13.94
CA ALA A 23 -4.20 -4.23 -13.95
C ALA A 23 -3.65 -3.71 -12.62
N PRO A 24 -2.57 -4.30 -12.10
CA PRO A 24 -2.02 -3.87 -10.81
C PRO A 24 -1.67 -2.39 -10.73
N TYR A 25 -1.11 -1.82 -11.80
CA TYR A 25 -0.73 -0.41 -11.80
C TYR A 25 -1.91 0.55 -11.72
N ILE A 26 -3.12 0.07 -12.01
CA ILE A 26 -4.33 0.88 -11.87
C ILE A 26 -4.64 1.10 -10.39
N ILE A 27 -4.30 0.14 -9.55
CA ILE A 27 -4.47 0.27 -8.11
C ILE A 27 -3.46 1.28 -7.57
N PHE A 28 -2.18 0.94 -7.65
CA PHE A 28 -1.07 1.83 -7.31
C PHE A 28 0.13 1.46 -8.17
N SER A 29 0.93 2.46 -8.54
CA SER A 29 2.16 2.21 -9.29
C SER A 29 3.24 1.61 -8.38
N ASP A 30 4.28 1.05 -8.99
CA ASP A 30 5.43 0.54 -8.23
C ASP A 30 6.06 1.63 -7.37
N MET A 31 6.19 2.84 -7.92
CA MET A 31 6.78 3.96 -7.18
C MET A 31 5.97 4.30 -5.93
N THR A 32 4.65 4.25 -6.05
CA THR A 32 3.76 4.51 -4.91
C THR A 32 3.96 3.44 -3.83
N LEU A 33 4.04 2.17 -4.22
CA LEU A 33 4.28 1.09 -3.27
C LEU A 33 5.65 1.21 -2.60
N ILE A 34 6.67 1.60 -3.36
CA ILE A 34 8.01 1.80 -2.81
C ILE A 34 7.98 2.91 -1.75
N GLU A 35 7.30 4.01 -2.06
CA GLU A 35 7.18 5.11 -1.11
C GLU A 35 6.44 4.69 0.16
N MET A 36 5.36 3.91 0.02
CA MET A 36 4.67 3.35 1.18
C MET A 36 5.59 2.49 2.04
N ALA A 37 6.40 1.66 1.39
CA ALA A 37 7.30 0.76 2.10
C ALA A 37 8.40 1.52 2.83
N GLU A 38 8.85 2.64 2.26
CA GLU A 38 9.90 3.45 2.86
C GLU A 38 9.38 4.33 4.00
N LYS A 39 8.26 4.98 3.78
CA LYS A 39 7.71 5.93 4.74
C LYS A 39 6.86 5.31 5.83
N LYS A 40 6.31 4.14 5.56
CA LYS A 40 5.48 3.39 6.51
C LYS A 40 4.40 4.26 7.15
N PRO A 41 3.51 4.85 6.33
CA PRO A 41 2.44 5.70 6.87
C PRO A 41 1.54 4.91 7.81
N THR A 42 1.09 5.56 8.89
CA THR A 42 0.31 4.89 9.93
C THR A 42 -1.12 5.39 10.04
N ASN A 43 -1.48 6.41 9.27
CA ASN A 43 -2.83 6.95 9.29
C ASN A 43 -3.16 7.54 7.92
N ARG A 44 -4.43 7.93 7.76
CA ARG A 44 -4.93 8.47 6.50
C ARG A 44 -4.14 9.68 6.01
N TRP A 45 -3.82 10.59 6.93
CA TRP A 45 -3.13 11.83 6.56
C TRP A 45 -1.76 11.53 5.95
N GLU A 46 -1.04 10.60 6.55
CA GLU A 46 0.26 10.21 6.04
C GLU A 46 0.15 9.49 4.70
N MET A 47 -0.87 8.65 4.54
CA MET A 47 -1.11 7.96 3.27
C MET A 47 -1.37 8.96 2.15
N LEU A 48 -2.19 9.98 2.43
CA LEU A 48 -2.54 10.96 1.40
C LEU A 48 -1.39 11.85 0.98
N LYS A 49 -0.31 11.89 1.78
CA LYS A 49 0.90 12.62 1.40
C LYS A 49 1.78 11.86 0.41
N ILE A 50 1.53 10.59 0.24
CA ILE A 50 2.31 9.77 -0.68
C ILE A 50 1.87 10.09 -2.12
N LYS A 51 2.86 10.31 -2.99
CA LYS A 51 2.58 10.61 -4.38
C LYS A 51 1.84 9.45 -5.04
N GLY A 52 0.76 9.75 -5.70
CA GLY A 52 -0.06 8.74 -6.36
C GLY A 52 -1.24 8.25 -5.55
N ILE A 53 -1.37 8.69 -4.28
CA ILE A 53 -2.52 8.35 -3.46
C ILE A 53 -3.40 9.58 -3.27
N GLY A 54 -4.47 9.66 -4.05
CA GLY A 54 -5.49 10.68 -3.86
C GLY A 54 -6.64 10.14 -3.03
N ASN A 55 -7.61 11.01 -2.73
CA ASN A 55 -8.77 10.62 -1.92
C ASN A 55 -9.52 9.44 -2.52
N GLN A 56 -9.71 9.43 -3.84
CA GLN A 56 -10.45 8.37 -4.50
C GLN A 56 -9.75 7.01 -4.36
N LYS A 57 -8.45 6.97 -4.62
CA LYS A 57 -7.70 5.73 -4.49
C LYS A 57 -7.59 5.27 -3.05
N PHE A 58 -7.50 6.22 -2.11
CA PHE A 58 -7.50 5.85 -0.71
C PHE A 58 -8.83 5.21 -0.33
N THR A 59 -9.94 5.80 -0.76
CA THR A 59 -11.27 5.25 -0.47
C THR A 59 -11.44 3.86 -1.07
N ASN A 60 -10.99 3.67 -2.31
CA ASN A 60 -11.16 2.40 -3.00
C ASN A 60 -10.21 1.30 -2.52
N TYR A 61 -8.96 1.63 -2.24
CA TYR A 61 -7.93 0.62 -1.96
C TYR A 61 -7.06 0.94 -0.75
N GLY A 62 -6.83 2.22 -0.47
CA GLY A 62 -5.81 2.66 0.48
C GLY A 62 -5.95 2.12 1.89
N GLU A 63 -7.19 1.95 2.37
CA GLU A 63 -7.39 1.45 3.73
C GLU A 63 -6.82 0.05 3.92
N ARG A 64 -6.96 -0.81 2.92
CA ARG A 64 -6.41 -2.17 3.00
C ARG A 64 -4.89 -2.15 3.07
N PHE A 65 -4.28 -1.23 2.34
CA PHE A 65 -2.82 -1.06 2.37
C PHE A 65 -2.37 -0.48 3.71
N LEU A 66 -3.12 0.49 4.24
CA LEU A 66 -2.82 1.07 5.54
C LEU A 66 -2.88 0.01 6.65
N GLU A 67 -3.91 -0.83 6.62
CA GLU A 67 -4.03 -1.93 7.60
C GLU A 67 -2.82 -2.87 7.51
N ARG A 68 -2.38 -3.19 6.31
CA ARG A 68 -1.23 -4.07 6.12
C ARG A 68 0.05 -3.43 6.66
N ILE A 69 0.23 -2.13 6.42
CA ILE A 69 1.40 -1.41 6.94
C ILE A 69 1.39 -1.38 8.46
N ASN A 70 0.23 -1.12 9.06
CA ASN A 70 0.12 -1.10 10.52
C ASN A 70 0.38 -2.47 11.13
N ALA A 71 -0.11 -3.53 10.51
CA ALA A 71 0.16 -4.89 10.96
C ALA A 71 1.66 -5.20 10.90
N TYR A 72 2.32 -4.80 9.82
CA TYR A 72 3.76 -4.99 9.66
C TYR A 72 4.54 -4.24 10.75
N ASN A 73 4.15 -2.98 11.00
CA ASN A 73 4.81 -2.18 12.03
C ASN A 73 4.66 -2.79 13.41
N MET A 74 3.50 -3.36 13.72
CA MET A 74 3.28 -4.02 14.99
C MET A 74 4.16 -5.26 15.15
N GLU A 75 4.32 -6.04 14.09
CA GLU A 75 5.18 -7.23 14.13
C GLU A 75 6.64 -6.85 14.34
N GLU A 76 7.11 -5.78 13.71
CA GLU A 76 8.49 -5.32 13.87
C GLU A 76 8.81 -4.86 15.29
N LYS A 77 7.81 -4.40 16.02
CA LYS A 77 8.00 -3.90 17.38
C LYS A 77 8.06 -4.99 18.44
N LYS A 78 7.84 -6.21 18.03
CA LYS A 78 8.03 -7.35 18.93
C LYS A 78 9.52 -7.70 18.98
#